data_dd7527990eeb07f806e135644eed45b1
#
_entry.id   dd7527990eeb07f806e135644eed45b1
#
_cell.length_a   1.000
_cell.length_b   1.000
_cell.length_c   1.000
_cell.angle_alpha   90.00
_cell.angle_beta   90.00
_cell.angle_gamma   90.00
#
_symmetry.space_group_name_H-M   'P 1'
#
loop_
_entity.id
_entity.type
_entity.pdbx_description
1 polymer ?
#
loop_
_entity_poly.entity_id
_entity_poly.type
_entity_poly.pdbx_seq_one_letter_code
_entity_poly.pdbx_strand_id
1 'polypeptide(L)'
;MLVGIKGAEASASILLVEDEALIRMMISEMVEELGHIVVAEAGNIEAARHLAETATFDLAILDINIAGFNVQPIAEIIEKRSLPFLFVSGYGVKGLPEPFRTRPILDKPCFLEQLKQEIDLLLHR
;
A
#
# COMPACT_ATOMS: atom_id res chain seq x y z
N MET A 1 -14.97 -0.14 27.78
CA MET A 1 -13.85 0.24 27.72
C MET A 1 -13.01 -0.41 26.75
N LEU A 2 -13.23 -1.47 26.53
CA LEU A 2 -12.40 -2.19 25.66
C LEU A 2 -12.52 -1.80 24.25
N VAL A 3 -13.46 -0.93 23.94
CA VAL A 3 -13.62 -0.40 22.61
C VAL A 3 -12.34 0.21 22.08
N GLY A 4 -11.65 0.91 22.95
CA GLY A 4 -10.42 1.53 22.57
C GLY A 4 -9.36 0.51 22.19
N ILE A 5 -9.40 -0.62 22.82
CA ILE A 5 -8.45 -1.67 22.51
C ILE A 5 -8.65 -2.16 21.09
N LYS A 6 -9.90 -2.28 20.70
CA LYS A 6 -10.20 -2.71 19.37
C LYS A 6 -9.66 -1.74 18.32
N GLY A 7 -9.77 -0.44 18.59
CA GLY A 7 -9.22 0.54 17.68
C GLY A 7 -7.71 0.42 17.57
N ALA A 8 -7.06 0.20 18.71
CA ALA A 8 -5.62 0.04 18.71
C ALA A 8 -5.19 -1.19 17.92
N GLU A 9 -5.96 -2.26 18.02
CA GLU A 9 -5.64 -3.48 17.29
C GLU A 9 -5.71 -3.29 15.79
N ALA A 10 -6.56 -2.39 15.35
CA ALA A 10 -6.75 -2.16 13.93
C ALA A 10 -5.68 -1.25 13.34
N SER A 11 -4.83 -0.63 14.17
CA SER A 11 -3.83 0.30 13.68
C SER A 11 -2.66 -0.44 13.05
N ALA A 12 -2.28 -0.06 11.84
CA ALA A 12 -1.19 -0.68 11.11
C ALA A 12 -0.22 0.37 10.61
N SER A 13 1.03 -0.04 10.45
CA SER A 13 2.09 0.79 9.86
C SER A 13 2.15 0.51 8.37
N ILE A 14 2.10 1.54 7.57
CA ILE A 14 1.95 1.42 6.12
C ILE A 14 3.14 2.01 5.39
N LEU A 15 3.67 1.27 4.41
CA LEU A 15 4.60 1.79 3.43
C LEU A 15 3.79 2.21 2.20
N LEU A 16 3.96 3.44 1.75
CA LEU A 16 3.21 3.98 0.61
C LEU A 16 4.17 4.33 -0.52
N VAL A 17 3.96 3.70 -1.68
CA VAL A 17 4.80 3.93 -2.86
C VAL A 17 3.94 4.51 -3.97
N GLU A 18 4.18 5.79 -4.29
CA GLU A 18 3.39 6.53 -5.27
C GLU A 18 4.24 7.70 -5.76
N ASP A 19 4.42 7.82 -7.07
CA ASP A 19 5.30 8.87 -7.61
C ASP A 19 4.64 10.24 -7.71
N GLU A 20 3.31 10.31 -7.80
CA GLU A 20 2.62 11.59 -7.86
C GLU A 20 2.37 12.12 -6.46
N ALA A 21 3.02 13.24 -6.13
CA ALA A 21 3.00 13.77 -4.77
C ALA A 21 1.59 14.06 -4.26
N LEU A 22 0.73 14.60 -5.13
CA LEU A 22 -0.63 14.95 -4.71
C LEU A 22 -1.44 13.68 -4.38
N ILE A 23 -1.32 12.66 -5.21
CA ILE A 23 -2.03 11.41 -4.98
C ILE A 23 -1.48 10.73 -3.74
N ARG A 24 -0.15 10.78 -3.56
CA ARG A 24 0.47 10.19 -2.38
C ARG A 24 -0.06 10.85 -1.11
N MET A 25 -0.20 12.18 -1.14
CA MET A 25 -0.75 12.91 0.00
C MET A 25 -2.20 12.52 0.26
N MET A 26 -3.00 12.39 -0.79
CA MET A 26 -4.40 12.02 -0.63
C MET A 26 -4.55 10.62 -0.03
N ILE A 27 -3.77 9.67 -0.49
CA ILE A 27 -3.82 8.32 0.06
C ILE A 27 -3.35 8.31 1.50
N SER A 28 -2.29 9.06 1.80
CA SER A 28 -1.78 9.16 3.15
C SER A 28 -2.84 9.69 4.11
N GLU A 29 -3.59 10.71 3.67
CA GLU A 29 -4.65 11.27 4.51
C GLU A 29 -5.77 10.25 4.74
N MET A 30 -6.13 9.49 3.71
CA MET A 30 -7.14 8.46 3.88
C MET A 30 -6.68 7.37 4.84
N VAL A 31 -5.43 6.96 4.73
CA VAL A 31 -4.85 5.96 5.63
C VAL A 31 -4.95 6.44 7.07
N GLU A 32 -4.61 7.70 7.31
CA GLU A 32 -4.67 8.25 8.66
C GLU A 32 -6.09 8.37 9.16
N GLU A 33 -7.01 8.74 8.29
CA GLU A 33 -8.42 8.82 8.66
C GLU A 33 -8.96 7.46 9.09
N LEU A 34 -8.44 6.39 8.49
CA LEU A 34 -8.84 5.03 8.86
C LEU A 34 -8.17 4.52 10.14
N GLY A 35 -7.31 5.32 10.75
CA GLY A 35 -6.68 4.93 12.00
C GLY A 35 -5.32 4.27 11.85
N HIS A 36 -4.76 4.28 10.64
CA HIS A 36 -3.44 3.69 10.40
C HIS A 36 -2.40 4.79 10.26
N ILE A 37 -1.13 4.42 10.18
CA ILE A 37 -0.02 5.38 10.13
C ILE A 37 0.85 5.07 8.92
N VAL A 38 1.11 6.08 8.08
CA VAL A 38 2.09 5.94 7.01
C VAL A 38 3.46 6.19 7.62
N VAL A 39 4.26 5.14 7.76
CA VAL A 39 5.56 5.23 8.40
C VAL A 39 6.68 5.48 7.40
N ALA A 40 6.43 5.26 6.12
CA ALA A 40 7.45 5.47 5.09
C ALA A 40 6.76 5.74 3.76
N GLU A 41 7.31 6.67 2.98
CA GLU A 41 6.77 7.02 1.67
C GLU A 41 7.91 7.04 0.66
N ALA A 42 7.63 6.56 -0.55
CA ALA A 42 8.59 6.59 -1.63
C ALA A 42 7.92 7.13 -2.89
N GLY A 43 8.61 8.05 -3.57
CA GLY A 43 8.13 8.64 -4.82
C GLY A 43 8.90 8.18 -6.03
N ASN A 44 9.89 7.30 -5.87
CA ASN A 44 10.64 6.75 -6.99
C ASN A 44 11.06 5.32 -6.67
N ILE A 45 11.55 4.63 -7.70
CA ILE A 45 11.80 3.19 -7.57
C ILE A 45 12.97 2.90 -6.64
N GLU A 46 13.98 3.75 -6.61
CA GLU A 46 15.13 3.51 -5.75
C GLU A 46 14.79 3.66 -4.28
N ALA A 47 14.07 4.73 -3.95
CA ALA A 47 13.61 4.92 -2.57
C ALA A 47 12.68 3.79 -2.15
N ALA A 48 11.80 3.37 -3.07
CA ALA A 48 10.88 2.28 -2.79
C ALA A 48 11.62 0.99 -2.48
N ARG A 49 12.65 0.69 -3.27
CA ARG A 49 13.44 -0.52 -3.05
C ARG A 49 14.10 -0.50 -1.67
N HIS A 50 14.72 0.63 -1.34
CA HIS A 50 15.40 0.74 -0.05
C HIS A 50 14.43 0.54 1.11
N LEU A 51 13.28 1.20 1.04
CA LEU A 51 12.28 1.09 2.12
C LEU A 51 11.64 -0.28 2.17
N ALA A 52 11.41 -0.89 1.00
CA ALA A 52 10.85 -2.25 0.97
C ALA A 52 11.78 -3.24 1.66
N GLU A 53 13.09 -3.02 1.55
CA GLU A 53 14.07 -3.91 2.14
C GLU A 53 14.29 -3.64 3.63
N THR A 54 14.23 -2.38 4.05
CA THR A 54 14.73 -2.01 5.37
C THR A 54 13.68 -1.48 6.34
N ALA A 55 12.57 -0.93 5.85
CA ALA A 55 11.60 -0.30 6.74
C ALA A 55 10.76 -1.34 7.48
N THR A 56 10.31 -0.95 8.66
CA THR A 56 9.39 -1.78 9.45
C THR A 56 7.98 -1.30 9.18
N PHE A 57 7.17 -2.17 8.58
CA PHE A 57 5.78 -1.83 8.29
C PHE A 57 4.95 -3.12 8.28
N ASP A 58 3.63 -2.95 8.37
CA ASP A 58 2.70 -4.09 8.41
C ASP A 58 2.09 -4.37 7.06
N LEU A 59 2.02 -3.37 6.19
CA LEU A 59 1.32 -3.46 4.93
C LEU A 59 1.88 -2.41 3.97
N ALA A 60 1.90 -2.73 2.67
CA ALA A 60 2.34 -1.75 1.68
C ALA A 60 1.21 -1.44 0.69
N ILE A 61 1.15 -0.19 0.27
CA ILE A 61 0.26 0.27 -0.80
C ILE A 61 1.16 0.69 -1.94
N LEU A 62 1.01 0.05 -3.10
CA LEU A 62 1.94 0.18 -4.20
C LEU A 62 1.24 0.63 -5.48
N ASP A 63 1.66 1.78 -6.02
CA ASP A 63 1.28 2.14 -7.38
C ASP A 63 2.00 1.16 -8.31
N ILE A 64 1.30 0.70 -9.35
CA ILE A 64 1.88 -0.27 -10.28
C ILE A 64 2.99 0.34 -11.13
N ASN A 65 2.82 1.61 -11.51
CA ASN A 65 3.78 2.30 -12.35
C ASN A 65 4.39 3.46 -11.57
N ILE A 66 5.69 3.40 -11.33
CA ILE A 66 6.40 4.42 -10.56
C ILE A 66 7.34 5.15 -11.52
N ALA A 67 6.90 6.31 -12.01
CA ALA A 67 7.69 7.15 -12.91
C ALA A 67 8.23 6.35 -14.10
N GLY A 68 7.37 5.52 -14.69
CA GLY A 68 7.73 4.74 -15.86
C GLY A 68 8.29 3.36 -15.56
N PHE A 69 8.53 3.04 -14.30
CA PHE A 69 9.05 1.72 -13.91
C PHE A 69 7.95 0.87 -13.29
N ASN A 70 7.86 -0.38 -13.70
CA ASN A 70 6.91 -1.30 -13.11
C ASN A 70 7.33 -1.63 -11.68
N VAL A 71 6.36 -1.73 -10.79
CA VAL A 71 6.60 -1.92 -9.36
C VAL A 71 6.95 -3.36 -9.00
N GLN A 72 7.00 -4.27 -9.98
CA GLN A 72 7.22 -5.68 -9.72
C GLN A 72 8.40 -5.99 -8.81
N PRO A 73 9.61 -5.39 -9.02
CA PRO A 73 10.74 -5.72 -8.14
C PRO A 73 10.45 -5.37 -6.68
N ILE A 74 9.70 -4.29 -6.45
CA ILE A 74 9.35 -3.87 -5.11
C ILE A 74 8.38 -4.87 -4.48
N ALA A 75 7.37 -5.26 -5.24
CA ALA A 75 6.39 -6.24 -4.76
C ALA A 75 7.06 -7.57 -4.40
N GLU A 76 8.06 -7.98 -5.21
CA GLU A 76 8.78 -9.22 -4.93
C GLU A 76 9.56 -9.16 -3.63
N ILE A 77 10.17 -8.01 -3.35
CA ILE A 77 10.89 -7.82 -2.09
C ILE A 77 9.94 -7.97 -0.91
N ILE A 78 8.79 -7.32 -0.99
CA ILE A 78 7.82 -7.33 0.09
C ILE A 78 7.24 -8.73 0.28
N GLU A 79 7.00 -9.43 -0.82
CA GLU A 79 6.49 -10.80 -0.74
C GLU A 79 7.49 -11.72 -0.06
N LYS A 80 8.77 -11.56 -0.32
CA LYS A 80 9.80 -12.37 0.33
C LYS A 80 9.86 -12.12 1.82
N ARG A 81 9.42 -10.95 2.26
CA ARG A 81 9.34 -10.64 3.68
C ARG A 81 8.04 -11.14 4.31
N SER A 82 7.17 -11.78 3.51
CA SER A 82 5.88 -12.29 3.96
C SER A 82 4.96 -11.19 4.48
N LEU A 83 5.05 -10.01 3.88
CA LEU A 83 4.22 -8.88 4.26
C LEU A 83 3.13 -8.67 3.20
N PRO A 84 1.92 -8.32 3.62
CA PRO A 84 0.84 -8.09 2.65
C PRO A 84 1.01 -6.75 1.95
N PHE A 85 0.43 -6.68 0.74
CA PHE A 85 0.42 -5.43 0.00
C PHE A 85 -0.78 -5.39 -0.92
N LEU A 86 -1.16 -4.19 -1.34
CA LEU A 86 -2.20 -4.01 -2.33
C LEU A 86 -1.71 -3.04 -3.39
N PHE A 87 -2.23 -3.19 -4.60
CA PHE A 87 -1.86 -2.33 -5.71
C PHE A 87 -2.90 -1.24 -5.92
N VAL A 88 -2.44 -0.08 -6.40
CA VAL A 88 -3.31 1.01 -6.82
C VAL A 88 -2.93 1.35 -8.26
N SER A 89 -3.90 1.52 -9.15
CA SER A 89 -3.62 1.72 -10.56
C SER A 89 -4.60 2.67 -11.21
N GLY A 90 -4.12 3.52 -12.11
CA GLY A 90 -4.98 4.36 -12.94
C GLY A 90 -5.49 3.64 -14.16
N TYR A 91 -5.04 2.42 -14.40
CA TYR A 91 -5.36 1.67 -15.61
C TYR A 91 -5.90 0.27 -15.33
N GLY A 92 -6.54 0.09 -14.18
CA GLY A 92 -7.08 -1.20 -13.79
C GLY A 92 -5.97 -2.23 -13.66
N VAL A 93 -6.22 -3.45 -14.16
CA VAL A 93 -5.23 -4.53 -14.06
C VAL A 93 -4.13 -4.42 -15.11
N LYS A 94 -4.22 -3.44 -15.99
CA LYS A 94 -3.22 -3.26 -17.03
C LYS A 94 -1.88 -2.92 -16.40
N GLY A 95 -0.84 -3.63 -16.79
CA GLY A 95 0.48 -3.44 -16.22
C GLY A 95 0.73 -4.20 -14.94
N LEU A 96 -0.29 -4.83 -14.39
CA LEU A 96 -0.12 -5.64 -13.18
C LEU A 96 0.81 -6.81 -13.50
N PRO A 97 1.87 -7.00 -12.70
CA PRO A 97 2.79 -8.11 -12.95
C PRO A 97 2.08 -9.44 -12.87
N GLU A 98 2.40 -10.33 -13.79
CA GLU A 98 1.71 -11.60 -13.90
C GLU A 98 1.70 -12.41 -12.60
N PRO A 99 2.82 -12.52 -11.87
CA PRO A 99 2.80 -13.29 -10.63
C PRO A 99 1.83 -12.77 -9.58
N PHE A 100 1.36 -11.53 -9.74
CA PHE A 100 0.52 -10.90 -8.74
C PHE A 100 -0.89 -10.62 -9.22
N ARG A 101 -1.33 -11.29 -10.30
CA ARG A 101 -2.63 -10.98 -10.91
C ARG A 101 -3.82 -11.29 -10.02
N THR A 102 -3.62 -12.11 -8.99
CA THR A 102 -4.69 -12.43 -8.06
C THR A 102 -4.67 -11.54 -6.82
N ARG A 103 -3.73 -10.60 -6.74
CA ARG A 103 -3.62 -9.72 -5.59
C ARG A 103 -4.65 -8.59 -5.66
N PRO A 104 -5.01 -8.02 -4.50
CA PRO A 104 -5.96 -6.90 -4.49
C PRO A 104 -5.42 -5.71 -5.26
N ILE A 105 -6.33 -5.05 -5.97
CA ILE A 105 -5.98 -3.86 -6.73
C ILE A 105 -7.13 -2.87 -6.62
N LEU A 106 -6.79 -1.60 -6.40
CA LEU A 106 -7.76 -0.51 -6.36
C LEU A 106 -7.52 0.43 -7.52
N ASP A 107 -8.59 0.87 -8.15
CA ASP A 107 -8.49 1.86 -9.23
C ASP A 107 -8.31 3.25 -8.65
N LYS A 108 -7.60 4.10 -9.37
CA LYS A 108 -7.49 5.52 -9.05
C LYS A 108 -8.60 6.28 -9.76
N PRO A 109 -9.22 7.24 -9.12
CA PRO A 109 -9.05 7.58 -7.72
C PRO A 109 -9.69 6.53 -6.83
N CYS A 110 -9.01 6.16 -5.76
CA CYS A 110 -9.61 5.21 -4.83
C CYS A 110 -10.37 5.97 -3.75
N PHE A 111 -11.41 5.33 -3.24
CA PHE A 111 -12.28 5.93 -2.24
C PHE A 111 -12.02 5.31 -0.88
N LEU A 112 -12.34 6.10 0.15
CA LEU A 112 -12.05 5.72 1.52
C LEU A 112 -12.60 4.34 1.89
N GLU A 113 -13.86 4.07 1.51
CA GLU A 113 -14.48 2.79 1.85
C GLU A 113 -13.79 1.62 1.17
N GLN A 114 -13.38 1.80 -0.08
CA GLN A 114 -12.68 0.74 -0.80
C GLN A 114 -11.33 0.46 -0.17
N LEU A 115 -10.61 1.51 0.18
CA LEU A 115 -9.31 1.38 0.82
C LEU A 115 -9.45 0.68 2.17
N LYS A 116 -10.46 1.07 2.94
CA LYS A 116 -10.72 0.45 4.23
C LYS A 116 -10.96 -1.05 4.09
N GLN A 117 -11.81 -1.42 3.13
CA GLN A 117 -12.14 -2.82 2.91
C GLN A 117 -10.91 -3.65 2.60
N GLU A 118 -10.06 -3.16 1.70
CA GLU A 118 -8.89 -3.93 1.30
C GLU A 118 -7.86 -4.02 2.42
N ILE A 119 -7.67 -2.93 3.15
CA ILE A 119 -6.73 -2.96 4.29
C ILE A 119 -7.22 -3.94 5.34
N ASP A 120 -8.52 -3.87 5.68
CA ASP A 120 -9.08 -4.77 6.69
C ASP A 120 -8.91 -6.23 6.28
N LEU A 121 -9.18 -6.54 5.00
CA LEU A 121 -9.04 -7.92 4.52
C LEU A 121 -7.60 -8.40 4.63
N LEU A 122 -6.65 -7.55 4.29
CA LEU A 122 -5.23 -7.94 4.33
C LEU A 122 -4.72 -8.10 5.74
N LEU A 123 -5.20 -7.29 6.68
CA LEU A 123 -4.73 -7.35 8.05
C LEU A 123 -5.35 -8.48 8.86
N HIS A 124 -6.52 -8.94 8.45
CA HIS A 124 -7.24 -9.96 9.21
C HIS A 124 -7.15 -11.35 8.59
N ARG A 125 -6.08 -11.61 7.87
CA ARG A 125 -5.86 -12.91 7.25
C ARG A 125 -5.19 -13.88 8.17
#